data_405d383597abc13b5d28e40957df4e44
#
_entry.id   405d383597abc13b5d28e40957df4e44
#
_cell.length_a   1.000
_cell.length_b   1.000
_cell.length_c   1.000
_cell.angle_alpha   90.00
_cell.angle_beta   90.00
_cell.angle_gamma   90.00
#
_symmetry.space_group_name_H-M   'P 1'
#
loop_
_entity.id
_entity.type
_entity.pdbx_description
1 polymer ?
#
loop_
_entity_poly.entity_id
_entity_poly.type
_entity_poly.pdbx_seq_one_letter_code
_entity_poly.pdbx_strand_id
1 'polypeptide(L)'
;MLELMEKRVAFRHACRRFPTLVPAGATGFDDLPFLDHHGARAWYGRPVEGSRSFSSTGTSGYPKSVAWTPAEDAWYIGEKQELFAPWLDGCARAFISLAVGHNAGTAHKVLENLGVEFYDAGLSALDHQCAVIAAFAPQVLYCSPSILANLIAGLDRRGQRPTSVRRIITNGEVLFPSARARAQSFFGIGQADLMDTYGSTEIGTIAYSCGSCGAYHFMDGLYPEASPPTLADSEDLVGAEAGLAVLAVSSVKRTSFPVVRLVTYDVVQGLRRGACAGVRRFSCDRILGRCDDVLNYGELFSSYDLGDLIGSRLPAARWLVFNPSNDLTIVIEGVEPDGFRDQLRSRYPVHSRLSDLGLLDPPEIRFVCDFDAFVARAGLPAAGRGKAARRVQKLAPEPSWFEEPAR
;
A
#
# COMPACT_ATOMS: atom_id res chain seq x y z
N MET A 1 21.14 22.81 -5.31
CA MET A 1 20.46 24.07 -4.93
C MET A 1 19.00 23.82 -4.51
N LEU A 2 18.18 23.14 -5.30
CA LEU A 2 16.77 22.83 -4.94
C LEU A 2 16.64 22.02 -3.64
N GLU A 3 17.46 20.97 -3.45
CA GLU A 3 17.45 20.17 -2.22
C GLU A 3 17.72 20.99 -0.97
N LEU A 4 18.69 21.87 -1.04
CA LEU A 4 19.03 22.75 0.09
C LEU A 4 17.86 23.69 0.44
N MET A 5 17.10 24.12 -0.58
CA MET A 5 15.91 24.94 -0.35
C MET A 5 14.78 24.14 0.31
N GLU A 6 14.53 22.91 -0.15
CA GLU A 6 13.51 22.03 0.42
C GLU A 6 13.83 21.66 1.87
N LYS A 7 15.07 21.24 2.15
CA LYS A 7 15.55 20.98 3.51
C LYS A 7 15.42 22.22 4.42
N ARG A 8 15.76 23.42 3.92
CA ARG A 8 15.59 24.67 4.68
C ARG A 8 14.13 24.95 4.99
N VAL A 9 13.21 24.74 4.04
CA VAL A 9 11.78 24.96 4.27
C VAL A 9 11.24 23.95 5.28
N ALA A 10 11.58 22.68 5.15
CA ALA A 10 11.20 21.61 6.10
C ALA A 10 11.76 21.90 7.53
N PHE A 11 13.02 22.31 7.65
CA PHE A 11 13.61 22.69 8.93
C PHE A 11 12.88 23.86 9.59
N ARG A 12 12.65 24.94 8.85
CA ARG A 12 11.90 26.10 9.37
C ARG A 12 10.47 25.73 9.78
N HIS A 13 9.84 24.83 9.04
CA HIS A 13 8.52 24.31 9.39
C HIS A 13 8.56 23.54 10.71
N ALA A 14 9.53 22.62 10.89
CA ALA A 14 9.74 21.89 12.13
C ALA A 14 9.95 22.85 13.32
N CYS A 15 10.86 23.84 13.20
CA CYS A 15 11.11 24.81 14.24
C CYS A 15 9.86 25.62 14.65
N ARG A 16 9.00 25.95 13.69
CA ARG A 16 7.80 26.76 13.96
C ARG A 16 6.63 25.95 14.51
N ARG A 17 6.43 24.73 14.01
CA ARG A 17 5.23 23.92 14.30
C ARG A 17 5.47 22.85 15.34
N PHE A 18 6.67 22.32 15.39
CA PHE A 18 7.04 21.17 16.22
C PHE A 18 8.36 21.43 16.97
N PRO A 19 8.47 22.53 17.72
CA PRO A 19 9.75 22.91 18.38
C PRO A 19 10.28 21.84 19.34
N THR A 20 9.41 21.01 19.90
CA THR A 20 9.79 19.91 20.81
C THR A 20 10.51 18.76 20.10
N LEU A 21 10.42 18.67 18.78
CA LEU A 21 11.16 17.69 17.97
C LEU A 21 12.50 18.21 17.48
N VAL A 22 12.80 19.49 17.71
CA VAL A 22 14.04 20.11 17.25
C VAL A 22 15.07 20.06 18.39
N PRO A 23 16.18 19.32 18.22
CA PRO A 23 17.23 19.26 19.26
C PRO A 23 17.81 20.63 19.56
N ALA A 24 18.22 20.83 20.82
CA ALA A 24 18.95 22.02 21.19
C ALA A 24 20.25 22.12 20.38
N GLY A 25 20.50 23.27 19.75
CA GLY A 25 21.66 23.49 18.90
C GLY A 25 21.53 22.99 17.46
N ALA A 26 20.38 22.42 17.04
CA ALA A 26 20.16 22.07 15.65
C ALA A 26 20.22 23.31 14.76
N THR A 27 20.97 23.22 13.66
CA THR A 27 21.23 24.32 12.72
C THR A 27 20.62 24.08 11.34
N GLY A 28 20.23 22.83 11.06
CA GLY A 28 19.71 22.41 9.77
C GLY A 28 18.81 21.18 9.81
N PHE A 29 18.29 20.81 8.64
CA PHE A 29 17.36 19.71 8.48
C PHE A 29 18.00 18.36 8.88
N ASP A 30 19.27 18.16 8.56
CA ASP A 30 19.96 16.89 8.81
C ASP A 30 20.25 16.66 10.32
N ASP A 31 20.14 17.72 11.15
CA ASP A 31 20.22 17.63 12.61
C ASP A 31 18.90 17.16 13.26
N LEU A 32 17.80 17.15 12.50
CA LEU A 32 16.52 16.65 13.01
C LEU A 32 16.54 15.13 13.10
N PRO A 33 16.05 14.54 14.20
CA PRO A 33 15.92 13.09 14.30
C PRO A 33 14.88 12.55 13.32
N PHE A 34 15.07 11.32 12.90
CA PHE A 34 13.97 10.58 12.27
C PHE A 34 12.88 10.31 13.29
N LEU A 35 11.64 10.56 12.90
CA LEU A 35 10.48 10.32 13.74
C LEU A 35 9.96 8.91 13.49
N ASP A 36 10.34 8.00 14.36
CA ASP A 36 9.87 6.61 14.36
C ASP A 36 8.50 6.46 15.03
N HIS A 37 8.00 5.22 15.12
CA HIS A 37 6.73 4.93 15.79
C HIS A 37 6.70 5.35 17.27
N HIS A 38 7.82 5.24 17.98
CA HIS A 38 7.90 5.62 19.38
C HIS A 38 7.82 7.14 19.55
N GLY A 39 8.58 7.88 18.75
CA GLY A 39 8.52 9.33 18.74
C GLY A 39 7.18 9.90 18.28
N ALA A 40 6.54 9.26 17.31
CA ALA A 40 5.23 9.65 16.81
C ALA A 40 4.09 9.33 17.78
N ARG A 41 4.27 8.37 18.71
CA ARG A 41 3.23 7.88 19.62
C ARG A 41 2.58 9.00 20.47
N ALA A 42 3.37 9.97 20.90
CA ALA A 42 2.88 11.10 21.69
C ALA A 42 1.93 12.03 20.92
N TRP A 43 1.86 11.89 19.59
CA TRP A 43 1.03 12.72 18.73
C TRP A 43 -0.26 12.05 18.27
N TYR A 44 -0.34 10.71 18.35
CA TYR A 44 -1.58 9.99 18.07
C TYR A 44 -2.62 10.24 19.14
N GLY A 45 -3.87 10.47 18.72
CA GLY A 45 -4.98 10.77 19.61
C GLY A 45 -4.91 12.15 20.27
N ARG A 46 -3.90 12.97 19.97
CA ARG A 46 -3.79 14.33 20.49
C ARG A 46 -4.91 15.20 19.93
N PRO A 47 -5.75 15.79 20.76
CA PRO A 47 -6.78 16.70 20.29
C PRO A 47 -6.16 17.98 19.74
N VAL A 48 -6.65 18.41 18.58
CA VAL A 48 -6.34 19.71 17.97
C VAL A 48 -7.64 20.45 17.75
N GLU A 49 -7.74 21.65 18.25
CA GLU A 49 -8.99 22.45 18.17
C GLU A 49 -9.45 22.60 16.70
N GLY A 50 -10.75 22.36 16.48
CA GLY A 50 -11.37 22.45 15.16
C GLY A 50 -10.97 21.35 14.16
N SER A 51 -10.15 20.39 14.57
CA SER A 51 -9.75 19.28 13.71
C SER A 51 -10.76 18.12 13.72
N ARG A 52 -10.67 17.28 12.67
CA ARG A 52 -11.26 15.93 12.66
C ARG A 52 -10.18 14.90 12.89
N SER A 53 -10.52 13.82 13.57
CA SER A 53 -9.60 12.70 13.79
C SER A 53 -9.98 11.51 12.91
N PHE A 54 -8.98 10.94 12.27
CA PHE A 54 -9.14 9.74 11.45
C PHE A 54 -8.27 8.62 12.01
N SER A 55 -8.87 7.44 12.15
CA SER A 55 -8.17 6.26 12.66
C SER A 55 -7.65 5.41 11.51
N SER A 56 -6.42 4.94 11.65
CA SER A 56 -5.89 3.90 10.77
C SER A 56 -6.39 2.52 11.22
N THR A 57 -6.40 1.55 10.30
CA THR A 57 -6.80 0.17 10.57
C THR A 57 -5.84 -0.61 11.49
N GLY A 58 -4.85 0.06 12.09
CA GLY A 58 -3.97 -0.56 13.09
C GLY A 58 -3.01 -1.62 12.56
N THR A 59 -2.61 -1.53 11.30
CA THR A 59 -1.65 -2.47 10.67
C THR A 59 -0.29 -2.55 11.39
N SER A 60 0.04 -1.58 12.23
CA SER A 60 1.23 -1.53 13.08
C SER A 60 0.95 -1.93 14.55
N GLY A 61 -0.12 -2.71 14.80
CA GLY A 61 -0.47 -3.22 16.14
C GLY A 61 -1.32 -2.28 16.99
N TYR A 62 -1.42 -0.99 16.66
CA TYR A 62 -2.23 -0.02 17.40
C TYR A 62 -3.09 0.83 16.45
N PRO A 63 -4.38 1.04 16.76
CA PRO A 63 -5.19 2.02 16.04
C PRO A 63 -4.57 3.41 16.28
N LYS A 64 -4.16 4.06 15.20
CA LYS A 64 -3.57 5.39 15.24
C LYS A 64 -4.68 6.39 14.91
N SER A 65 -4.94 7.33 15.80
CA SER A 65 -5.85 8.45 15.53
C SER A 65 -5.04 9.69 15.19
N VAL A 66 -5.26 10.24 14.01
CA VAL A 66 -4.51 11.38 13.46
C VAL A 66 -5.44 12.55 13.23
N ALA A 67 -5.09 13.70 13.79
CA ALA A 67 -5.84 14.94 13.61
C ALA A 67 -5.56 15.58 12.23
N TRP A 68 -6.62 16.10 11.62
CA TRP A 68 -6.58 16.90 10.40
C TRP A 68 -7.38 18.19 10.59
N THR A 69 -6.75 19.31 10.40
CA THR A 69 -7.45 20.61 10.44
C THR A 69 -8.23 20.84 9.14
N PRO A 70 -9.27 21.71 9.14
CA PRO A 70 -9.96 22.06 7.91
C PRO A 70 -9.05 22.63 6.80
N ALA A 71 -8.01 23.36 7.19
CA ALA A 71 -7.03 23.90 6.23
C ALA A 71 -6.17 22.80 5.58
N GLU A 72 -5.77 21.79 6.36
CA GLU A 72 -5.05 20.63 5.85
C GLU A 72 -5.94 19.76 4.94
N ASP A 73 -7.20 19.56 5.31
CA ASP A 73 -8.17 18.86 4.47
C ASP A 73 -8.40 19.58 3.15
N ALA A 74 -8.60 20.90 3.20
CA ALA A 74 -8.82 21.71 2.00
C ALA A 74 -7.60 21.66 1.06
N TRP A 75 -6.40 21.76 1.62
CA TRP A 75 -5.18 21.61 0.84
C TRP A 75 -5.09 20.22 0.21
N TYR A 76 -5.31 19.15 0.97
CA TYR A 76 -5.23 17.77 0.49
C TYR A 76 -6.27 17.47 -0.60
N ILE A 77 -7.49 17.96 -0.45
CA ILE A 77 -8.54 17.89 -1.48
C ILE A 77 -8.08 18.60 -2.74
N GLY A 78 -7.54 19.83 -2.61
CA GLY A 78 -7.03 20.62 -3.73
C GLY A 78 -5.94 19.89 -4.52
N GLU A 79 -4.95 19.32 -3.86
CA GLU A 79 -3.88 18.57 -4.53
C GLU A 79 -4.41 17.32 -5.26
N LYS A 80 -5.36 16.60 -4.65
CA LYS A 80 -6.03 15.48 -5.34
C LYS A 80 -6.83 15.94 -6.55
N GLN A 81 -7.49 17.08 -6.46
CA GLN A 81 -8.22 17.66 -7.60
C GLN A 81 -7.27 17.99 -8.75
N GLU A 82 -6.14 18.66 -8.45
CA GLU A 82 -5.12 18.98 -9.46
C GLU A 82 -4.56 17.71 -10.13
N LEU A 83 -4.38 16.63 -9.37
CA LEU A 83 -3.93 15.35 -9.90
C LEU A 83 -5.00 14.67 -10.75
N PHE A 84 -6.27 14.67 -10.29
CA PHE A 84 -7.33 13.88 -10.90
C PHE A 84 -8.05 14.63 -12.03
N ALA A 85 -8.17 15.94 -11.99
CA ALA A 85 -8.91 16.72 -12.97
C ALA A 85 -8.52 16.42 -14.43
N PRO A 86 -7.24 16.52 -14.83
CA PRO A 86 -6.86 16.24 -16.20
C PRO A 86 -6.99 14.76 -16.56
N TRP A 87 -6.91 13.86 -15.57
CA TRP A 87 -6.95 12.43 -15.77
C TRP A 87 -8.39 11.89 -15.83
N LEU A 88 -9.34 12.53 -15.13
CA LEU A 88 -10.77 12.20 -15.15
C LEU A 88 -11.56 12.96 -16.23
N ASP A 89 -10.90 13.76 -17.05
CA ASP A 89 -11.58 14.50 -18.13
C ASP A 89 -12.43 13.58 -19.00
N GLY A 90 -13.68 13.98 -19.26
CA GLY A 90 -14.67 13.19 -19.97
C GLY A 90 -15.28 12.03 -19.19
N CYS A 91 -15.00 11.88 -17.89
CA CYS A 91 -15.65 10.91 -17.00
C CYS A 91 -16.78 11.58 -16.21
N ALA A 92 -17.99 11.07 -16.30
CA ALA A 92 -19.16 11.61 -15.62
C ALA A 92 -19.61 10.81 -14.39
N ARG A 93 -19.25 9.51 -14.31
CA ARG A 93 -19.71 8.62 -13.24
C ARG A 93 -18.57 7.78 -12.67
N ALA A 94 -18.49 7.72 -11.33
CA ALA A 94 -17.53 6.93 -10.59
C ALA A 94 -18.21 5.93 -9.64
N PHE A 95 -17.65 4.75 -9.51
CA PHE A 95 -18.00 3.77 -8.50
C PHE A 95 -16.87 3.73 -7.44
N ILE A 96 -17.22 3.92 -6.19
CA ILE A 96 -16.30 3.92 -5.05
C ILE A 96 -16.55 2.68 -4.21
N SER A 97 -15.50 1.95 -3.86
CA SER A 97 -15.54 0.90 -2.86
C SER A 97 -14.29 0.97 -1.99
N LEU A 98 -14.38 1.80 -0.97
CA LEU A 98 -13.32 2.07 -0.01
C LEU A 98 -13.83 1.85 1.42
N ALA A 99 -12.94 1.49 2.34
CA ALA A 99 -13.28 1.51 3.75
C ALA A 99 -13.57 2.95 4.23
N VAL A 100 -14.51 3.09 5.15
CA VAL A 100 -14.83 4.38 5.78
C VAL A 100 -13.57 4.96 6.42
N GLY A 101 -13.27 6.22 6.11
CA GLY A 101 -12.10 6.92 6.62
C GLY A 101 -11.76 8.17 5.85
N HIS A 102 -10.59 8.74 6.13
CA HIS A 102 -10.13 9.99 5.52
C HIS A 102 -10.08 9.92 3.98
N ASN A 103 -9.56 8.81 3.45
CA ASN A 103 -9.44 8.64 2.01
C ASN A 103 -10.81 8.57 1.29
N ALA A 104 -11.80 7.86 1.84
CA ALA A 104 -13.15 7.81 1.27
C ALA A 104 -13.81 9.20 1.29
N GLY A 105 -13.76 9.89 2.45
CA GLY A 105 -14.33 11.23 2.58
C GLY A 105 -13.69 12.26 1.65
N THR A 106 -12.37 12.19 1.43
CA THR A 106 -11.69 13.06 0.47
C THR A 106 -12.00 12.68 -0.97
N ALA A 107 -12.18 11.39 -1.29
CA ALA A 107 -12.60 10.95 -2.62
C ALA A 107 -13.95 11.54 -3.00
N HIS A 108 -14.94 11.53 -2.08
CA HIS A 108 -16.26 12.15 -2.31
C HIS A 108 -16.10 13.63 -2.65
N LYS A 109 -15.38 14.39 -1.81
CA LYS A 109 -15.19 15.83 -2.03
C LYS A 109 -14.49 16.16 -3.34
N VAL A 110 -13.48 15.38 -3.72
CA VAL A 110 -12.79 15.56 -4.99
C VAL A 110 -13.71 15.31 -6.16
N LEU A 111 -14.49 14.22 -6.16
CA LEU A 111 -15.42 13.90 -7.24
C LEU A 111 -16.58 14.91 -7.32
N GLU A 112 -17.15 15.33 -6.17
CA GLU A 112 -18.15 16.40 -6.09
C GLU A 112 -17.62 17.69 -6.76
N ASN A 113 -16.41 18.13 -6.37
CA ASN A 113 -15.80 19.33 -6.89
C ASN A 113 -15.46 19.25 -8.39
N LEU A 114 -15.21 18.05 -8.90
CA LEU A 114 -14.97 17.81 -10.33
C LEU A 114 -16.26 17.58 -11.13
N GLY A 115 -17.44 17.61 -10.48
CA GLY A 115 -18.72 17.37 -11.14
C GLY A 115 -18.93 15.91 -11.59
N VAL A 116 -18.24 14.97 -10.98
CA VAL A 116 -18.37 13.54 -11.27
C VAL A 116 -19.42 12.95 -10.33
N GLU A 117 -20.51 12.45 -10.88
CA GLU A 117 -21.51 11.70 -10.12
C GLU A 117 -20.89 10.40 -9.59
N PHE A 118 -21.18 10.01 -8.35
CA PHE A 118 -20.60 8.76 -7.83
C PHE A 118 -21.61 7.94 -7.03
N TYR A 119 -21.38 6.63 -7.04
CA TYR A 119 -22.02 5.67 -6.15
C TYR A 119 -20.97 5.11 -5.22
N ASP A 120 -21.14 5.32 -3.90
CA ASP A 120 -20.29 4.74 -2.86
C ASP A 120 -20.91 3.44 -2.35
N ALA A 121 -20.31 2.33 -2.70
CA ALA A 121 -20.71 1.00 -2.23
C ALA A 121 -20.07 0.64 -0.88
N GLY A 122 -19.10 1.40 -0.40
CA GLY A 122 -18.33 1.04 0.78
C GLY A 122 -17.73 -0.35 0.66
N LEU A 123 -17.83 -1.14 1.73
CA LEU A 123 -17.43 -2.56 1.77
C LEU A 123 -18.65 -3.49 1.69
N SER A 124 -19.67 -3.14 0.91
CA SER A 124 -20.87 -3.97 0.72
C SER A 124 -20.55 -5.32 0.07
N ALA A 125 -21.54 -6.23 0.06
CA ALA A 125 -21.37 -7.56 -0.53
C ALA A 125 -20.97 -7.48 -2.01
N LEU A 126 -20.12 -8.39 -2.45
CA LEU A 126 -19.59 -8.44 -3.81
C LEU A 126 -20.70 -8.49 -4.87
N ASP A 127 -21.77 -9.26 -4.61
CA ASP A 127 -22.90 -9.41 -5.53
C ASP A 127 -23.63 -8.08 -5.76
N HIS A 128 -23.80 -7.31 -4.67
CA HIS A 128 -24.37 -5.97 -4.76
C HIS A 128 -23.46 -5.04 -5.56
N GLN A 129 -22.17 -5.05 -5.29
CA GLN A 129 -21.20 -4.22 -6.02
C GLN A 129 -21.20 -4.52 -7.52
N CYS A 130 -21.22 -5.81 -7.92
CA CYS A 130 -21.29 -6.20 -9.32
C CYS A 130 -22.60 -5.75 -9.97
N ALA A 131 -23.75 -5.88 -9.27
CA ALA A 131 -25.05 -5.44 -9.78
C ALA A 131 -25.09 -3.92 -9.98
N VAL A 132 -24.52 -3.15 -9.04
CA VAL A 132 -24.42 -1.69 -9.17
C VAL A 132 -23.53 -1.30 -10.34
N ILE A 133 -22.36 -1.91 -10.52
CA ILE A 133 -21.47 -1.60 -11.65
C ILE A 133 -22.19 -1.84 -12.97
N ALA A 134 -22.94 -2.93 -13.09
CA ALA A 134 -23.71 -3.23 -14.31
C ALA A 134 -24.83 -2.20 -14.58
N ALA A 135 -25.56 -1.77 -13.54
CA ALA A 135 -26.68 -0.85 -13.68
C ALA A 135 -26.24 0.62 -13.81
N PHE A 136 -25.29 1.05 -12.98
CA PHE A 136 -24.80 2.43 -12.93
C PHE A 136 -23.86 2.76 -14.10
N ALA A 137 -23.23 1.74 -14.69
CA ALA A 137 -22.26 1.83 -15.78
C ALA A 137 -21.19 2.93 -15.54
N PRO A 138 -20.39 2.83 -14.46
CA PRO A 138 -19.40 3.84 -14.12
C PRO A 138 -18.26 3.86 -15.15
N GLN A 139 -17.66 5.03 -15.35
CA GLN A 139 -16.46 5.21 -16.16
C GLN A 139 -15.20 5.13 -15.32
N VAL A 140 -15.33 5.34 -14.02
CA VAL A 140 -14.23 5.31 -13.05
C VAL A 140 -14.53 4.27 -11.97
N LEU A 141 -13.54 3.42 -11.64
CA LEU A 141 -13.54 2.60 -10.42
C LEU A 141 -12.53 3.16 -9.45
N TYR A 142 -12.93 3.39 -8.20
CA TYR A 142 -12.02 3.80 -7.13
C TYR A 142 -12.14 2.83 -5.96
N CYS A 143 -11.16 1.94 -5.81
CA CYS A 143 -11.21 0.86 -4.83
C CYS A 143 -9.80 0.41 -4.41
N SER A 144 -9.70 -0.49 -3.42
CA SER A 144 -8.42 -1.12 -3.12
C SER A 144 -8.08 -2.22 -4.14
N PRO A 145 -6.79 -2.58 -4.29
CA PRO A 145 -6.36 -3.68 -5.16
C PRO A 145 -7.07 -5.01 -4.91
N SER A 146 -7.31 -5.36 -3.64
CA SER A 146 -8.02 -6.60 -3.30
C SER A 146 -9.49 -6.55 -3.69
N ILE A 147 -10.16 -5.42 -3.53
CA ILE A 147 -11.54 -5.21 -3.98
C ILE A 147 -11.60 -5.29 -5.50
N LEU A 148 -10.66 -4.65 -6.20
CA LEU A 148 -10.58 -4.73 -7.67
C LEU A 148 -10.46 -6.17 -8.16
N ALA A 149 -9.59 -6.98 -7.53
CA ALA A 149 -9.44 -8.39 -7.89
C ALA A 149 -10.74 -9.19 -7.68
N ASN A 150 -11.44 -8.94 -6.55
CA ASN A 150 -12.74 -9.56 -6.26
C ASN A 150 -13.83 -9.12 -7.25
N LEU A 151 -13.89 -7.83 -7.60
CA LEU A 151 -14.82 -7.31 -8.59
C LEU A 151 -14.62 -7.98 -9.95
N ILE A 152 -13.37 -8.06 -10.41
CA ILE A 152 -13.03 -8.74 -11.67
C ILE A 152 -13.51 -10.19 -11.63
N ALA A 153 -13.19 -10.94 -10.57
CA ALA A 153 -13.61 -12.33 -10.41
C ALA A 153 -15.13 -12.47 -10.33
N GLY A 154 -15.82 -11.54 -9.64
CA GLY A 154 -17.27 -11.52 -9.52
C GLY A 154 -17.99 -11.22 -10.83
N LEU A 155 -17.51 -10.23 -11.57
CA LEU A 155 -18.03 -9.86 -12.89
C LEU A 155 -17.78 -10.96 -13.92
N ASP A 156 -16.58 -11.55 -13.92
CA ASP A 156 -16.19 -12.63 -14.81
C ASP A 156 -17.08 -13.87 -14.65
N ARG A 157 -17.31 -14.32 -13.41
CA ARG A 157 -18.24 -15.43 -13.12
C ARG A 157 -19.67 -15.18 -13.62
N ARG A 158 -20.08 -13.91 -13.78
CA ARG A 158 -21.38 -13.51 -14.31
C ARG A 158 -21.39 -13.29 -15.82
N GLY A 159 -20.26 -13.50 -16.49
CA GLY A 159 -20.09 -13.18 -17.91
C GLY A 159 -20.22 -11.68 -18.22
N GLN A 160 -20.03 -10.82 -17.21
CA GLN A 160 -20.15 -9.37 -17.35
C GLN A 160 -18.82 -8.73 -17.70
N ARG A 161 -18.82 -7.90 -18.74
CA ARG A 161 -17.67 -7.10 -19.18
C ARG A 161 -18.09 -5.64 -19.26
N PRO A 162 -17.93 -4.84 -18.17
CA PRO A 162 -18.34 -3.44 -18.17
C PRO A 162 -17.45 -2.59 -19.08
N THR A 163 -17.88 -2.36 -20.30
CA THR A 163 -17.15 -1.56 -21.31
C THR A 163 -17.21 -0.05 -21.02
N SER A 164 -18.00 0.37 -20.04
CA SER A 164 -18.06 1.76 -19.58
C SER A 164 -16.82 2.18 -18.82
N VAL A 165 -16.14 1.25 -18.12
CA VAL A 165 -14.97 1.55 -17.29
C VAL A 165 -13.80 1.98 -18.18
N ARG A 166 -13.30 3.19 -17.93
CA ARG A 166 -12.19 3.80 -18.66
C ARG A 166 -11.00 4.14 -17.77
N ARG A 167 -11.25 4.31 -16.46
CA ARG A 167 -10.24 4.74 -15.48
C ARG A 167 -10.37 3.90 -14.21
N ILE A 168 -9.24 3.55 -13.63
CA ILE A 168 -9.21 2.85 -12.34
C ILE A 168 -8.23 3.57 -11.43
N ILE A 169 -8.68 3.92 -10.21
CA ILE A 169 -7.84 4.41 -9.14
C ILE A 169 -7.76 3.32 -8.08
N THR A 170 -6.54 2.93 -7.70
CA THR A 170 -6.32 2.05 -6.57
C THR A 170 -5.65 2.77 -5.41
N ASN A 171 -5.93 2.31 -4.19
CA ASN A 171 -5.38 2.91 -2.98
C ASN A 171 -5.39 1.91 -1.81
N GLY A 172 -4.45 2.11 -0.91
CA GLY A 172 -4.50 1.52 0.43
C GLY A 172 -3.85 0.16 0.58
N GLU A 173 -3.52 -0.51 -0.49
CA GLU A 173 -2.82 -1.79 -0.55
C GLU A 173 -1.79 -1.76 -1.66
N VAL A 174 -0.86 -2.71 -1.66
CA VAL A 174 0.10 -2.87 -2.76
C VAL A 174 -0.63 -3.39 -4.00
N LEU A 175 -0.45 -2.69 -5.12
CA LEU A 175 -0.93 -3.15 -6.42
C LEU A 175 0.17 -3.96 -7.12
N PHE A 176 -0.01 -5.28 -7.15
CA PHE A 176 0.94 -6.17 -7.83
C PHE A 176 0.87 -6.02 -9.36
N PRO A 177 2.00 -6.21 -10.07
CA PRO A 177 2.02 -6.17 -11.54
C PRO A 177 1.00 -7.10 -12.20
N SER A 178 0.83 -8.32 -11.69
CA SER A 178 -0.16 -9.28 -12.18
C SER A 178 -1.60 -8.78 -12.01
N ALA A 179 -1.92 -8.14 -10.87
CA ALA A 179 -3.24 -7.57 -10.63
C ALA A 179 -3.51 -6.38 -11.57
N ARG A 180 -2.50 -5.52 -11.78
CA ARG A 180 -2.56 -4.43 -12.76
C ARG A 180 -2.82 -4.94 -14.16
N ALA A 181 -2.01 -5.89 -14.65
CA ALA A 181 -2.14 -6.47 -15.98
C ALA A 181 -3.51 -7.14 -16.19
N ARG A 182 -4.01 -7.85 -15.16
CA ARG A 182 -5.35 -8.46 -15.20
C ARG A 182 -6.45 -7.41 -15.31
N ALA A 183 -6.39 -6.34 -14.53
CA ALA A 183 -7.38 -5.26 -14.59
C ALA A 183 -7.39 -4.59 -15.97
N GLN A 184 -6.22 -4.29 -16.51
CA GLN A 184 -6.06 -3.72 -17.85
C GLN A 184 -6.69 -4.63 -18.91
N SER A 185 -6.36 -5.92 -18.90
CA SER A 185 -6.92 -6.90 -19.84
C SER A 185 -8.42 -7.06 -19.67
N PHE A 186 -8.93 -7.12 -18.42
CA PHE A 186 -10.34 -7.35 -18.15
C PHE A 186 -11.23 -6.19 -18.61
N PHE A 187 -10.80 -4.95 -18.36
CA PHE A 187 -11.56 -3.75 -18.72
C PHE A 187 -11.17 -3.17 -20.09
N GLY A 188 -10.13 -3.68 -20.73
CA GLY A 188 -9.66 -3.19 -22.03
C GLY A 188 -9.01 -1.80 -21.95
N ILE A 189 -8.33 -1.49 -20.85
CA ILE A 189 -7.71 -0.19 -20.59
C ILE A 189 -6.18 -0.25 -20.65
N GLY A 190 -5.55 0.90 -20.90
CA GLY A 190 -4.09 1.02 -21.00
C GLY A 190 -3.39 1.26 -19.66
N GLN A 191 -2.06 1.31 -19.70
CA GLN A 191 -1.24 1.62 -18.53
C GLN A 191 -1.56 3.00 -17.94
N ALA A 192 -1.81 3.98 -18.77
CA ALA A 192 -2.13 5.34 -18.35
C ALA A 192 -3.52 5.47 -17.72
N ASP A 193 -4.38 4.46 -17.88
CA ASP A 193 -5.75 4.47 -17.41
C ASP A 193 -5.94 3.83 -16.02
N LEU A 194 -4.87 3.28 -15.44
CA LEU A 194 -4.85 2.76 -14.08
C LEU A 194 -3.82 3.50 -13.23
N MET A 195 -4.31 4.33 -12.32
CA MET A 195 -3.50 5.08 -11.36
C MET A 195 -3.54 4.40 -9.99
N ASP A 196 -2.38 3.95 -9.52
CA ASP A 196 -2.25 3.51 -8.14
C ASP A 196 -1.76 4.66 -7.28
N THR A 197 -2.42 4.88 -6.13
CA THR A 197 -2.06 5.95 -5.19
C THR A 197 -1.59 5.36 -3.88
N TYR A 198 -0.42 5.78 -3.45
CA TYR A 198 0.20 5.40 -2.19
C TYR A 198 0.05 6.51 -1.17
N GLY A 199 -0.30 6.16 0.07
CA GLY A 199 -0.47 7.14 1.13
C GLY A 199 -0.65 6.53 2.51
N SER A 200 -0.66 7.40 3.51
CA SER A 200 -0.92 7.05 4.90
C SER A 200 -1.90 8.04 5.55
N THR A 201 -2.50 7.64 6.67
CA THR A 201 -3.42 8.51 7.42
C THR A 201 -2.71 9.74 7.96
N GLU A 202 -1.42 9.63 8.27
CA GLU A 202 -0.58 10.71 8.82
C GLU A 202 -0.28 11.80 7.77
N ILE A 203 -0.13 11.40 6.51
CA ILE A 203 0.41 12.27 5.45
C ILE A 203 -0.64 12.63 4.40
N GLY A 204 -1.55 11.72 4.11
CA GLY A 204 -2.42 11.75 2.94
C GLY A 204 -1.81 10.96 1.78
N THR A 205 -2.05 11.38 0.54
CA THR A 205 -1.40 10.80 -0.63
C THR A 205 0.08 11.18 -0.64
N ILE A 206 0.96 10.18 -0.69
CA ILE A 206 2.41 10.35 -0.72
C ILE A 206 2.92 10.32 -2.17
N ALA A 207 2.46 9.36 -2.94
CA ALA A 207 2.86 9.20 -4.32
C ALA A 207 1.75 8.56 -5.17
N TYR A 208 1.87 8.63 -6.48
CA TYR A 208 0.97 8.01 -7.44
C TYR A 208 1.75 7.42 -8.61
N SER A 209 1.26 6.33 -9.19
CA SER A 209 1.88 5.71 -10.35
C SER A 209 1.66 6.56 -11.61
N CYS A 210 2.74 6.88 -12.31
CA CYS A 210 2.71 7.66 -13.54
C CYS A 210 2.34 6.79 -14.74
N GLY A 211 1.31 7.18 -15.47
CA GLY A 211 0.88 6.47 -16.68
C GLY A 211 1.92 6.46 -17.81
N SER A 212 2.83 7.45 -17.84
CA SER A 212 3.84 7.58 -18.89
C SER A 212 5.11 6.75 -18.63
N CYS A 213 5.61 6.74 -17.39
CA CYS A 213 6.87 6.05 -17.07
C CYS A 213 6.72 4.83 -16.16
N GLY A 214 5.54 4.61 -15.58
CA GLY A 214 5.27 3.50 -14.66
C GLY A 214 5.81 3.70 -13.25
N ALA A 215 6.72 4.64 -13.01
CA ALA A 215 7.26 4.93 -11.69
C ALA A 215 6.25 5.68 -10.82
N TYR A 216 6.43 5.63 -9.49
CA TYR A 216 5.66 6.44 -8.56
C TYR A 216 6.28 7.82 -8.44
N HIS A 217 5.48 8.86 -8.67
CA HIS A 217 5.85 10.26 -8.49
C HIS A 217 5.34 10.75 -7.13
N PHE A 218 6.20 11.33 -6.34
CA PHE A 218 5.82 11.91 -5.04
C PHE A 218 5.03 13.20 -5.24
N MET A 219 4.04 13.42 -4.35
CA MET A 219 3.25 14.65 -4.33
C MET A 219 4.12 15.87 -4.03
N ASP A 220 3.73 17.03 -4.53
CA ASP A 220 4.42 18.28 -4.27
C ASP A 220 4.33 18.68 -2.79
N GLY A 221 5.38 19.32 -2.29
CA GLY A 221 5.47 19.69 -0.87
C GLY A 221 5.88 18.56 0.07
N LEU A 222 6.17 17.38 -0.47
CA LEU A 222 6.78 16.27 0.26
C LEU A 222 8.27 16.16 -0.04
N TYR A 223 9.05 15.88 0.98
CA TYR A 223 10.47 15.56 0.90
C TYR A 223 10.67 14.11 1.35
N PRO A 224 10.79 13.14 0.41
CA PRO A 224 11.11 11.76 0.73
C PRO A 224 12.62 11.57 0.86
N GLU A 225 13.02 10.73 1.78
CA GLU A 225 14.40 10.31 2.01
C GLU A 225 14.48 8.84 2.47
N ALA A 226 15.65 8.24 2.34
CA ALA A 226 15.93 6.93 2.93
C ALA A 226 16.18 7.10 4.43
N SER A 227 15.46 6.35 5.27
CA SER A 227 15.77 6.28 6.70
C SER A 227 16.92 5.30 6.97
N PRO A 228 17.68 5.47 8.07
CA PRO A 228 18.65 4.48 8.50
C PRO A 228 17.98 3.12 8.73
N PRO A 229 18.58 2.02 8.26
CA PRO A 229 18.03 0.67 8.41
C PRO A 229 17.78 0.25 9.86
N THR A 230 18.62 0.72 10.78
CA THR A 230 18.54 0.45 12.21
C THR A 230 17.25 0.93 12.88
N LEU A 231 16.56 1.93 12.29
CA LEU A 231 15.29 2.44 12.82
C LEU A 231 14.09 1.55 12.53
N ALA A 232 14.23 0.57 11.65
CA ALA A 232 13.14 -0.25 11.18
C ALA A 232 13.34 -1.75 11.49
N ASP A 233 14.30 -2.10 12.34
CA ASP A 233 14.79 -3.49 12.52
C ASP A 233 15.03 -4.20 11.17
N SER A 234 15.44 -3.40 10.18
CA SER A 234 15.57 -3.82 8.78
C SER A 234 17.04 -3.89 8.34
N GLU A 235 17.92 -4.27 9.26
CA GLU A 235 19.35 -4.51 8.97
C GLU A 235 19.51 -5.52 7.82
N ASP A 236 18.58 -6.45 7.68
CA ASP A 236 18.49 -7.40 6.58
C ASP A 236 18.31 -6.75 5.19
N LEU A 237 17.80 -5.50 5.15
CA LEU A 237 17.68 -4.74 3.90
C LEU A 237 18.98 -4.04 3.51
N VAL A 238 19.96 -3.97 4.44
CA VAL A 238 21.27 -3.35 4.18
C VAL A 238 22.11 -4.28 3.32
N GLY A 239 22.24 -3.96 2.04
CA GLY A 239 23.08 -4.71 1.11
C GLY A 239 22.37 -5.84 0.35
N ALA A 240 21.08 -6.07 0.56
CA ALA A 240 20.35 -7.13 -0.12
C ALA A 240 20.18 -6.87 -1.63
N GLU A 241 19.83 -5.64 -2.03
CA GLU A 241 19.82 -5.20 -3.42
C GLU A 241 20.10 -3.69 -3.51
N ALA A 242 20.87 -3.28 -4.53
CA ALA A 242 21.11 -1.86 -4.79
C ALA A 242 19.78 -1.13 -5.07
N GLY A 243 19.50 -0.08 -4.30
CA GLY A 243 18.35 0.81 -4.51
C GLY A 243 17.14 0.56 -3.64
N LEU A 244 17.19 -0.36 -2.66
CA LEU A 244 16.16 -0.49 -1.63
C LEU A 244 16.35 0.55 -0.52
N ALA A 245 15.24 1.11 -0.03
CA ALA A 245 15.25 2.05 1.08
C ALA A 245 13.96 1.93 1.90
N VAL A 246 14.08 2.07 3.22
CA VAL A 246 12.93 2.36 4.08
C VAL A 246 12.62 3.85 3.94
N LEU A 247 11.39 4.14 3.56
CA LEU A 247 10.97 5.50 3.26
C LEU A 247 10.72 6.32 4.53
N ALA A 248 11.33 7.48 4.60
CA ALA A 248 10.92 8.57 5.50
C ALA A 248 10.41 9.75 4.69
N VAL A 249 9.44 10.49 5.23
CA VAL A 249 8.82 11.61 4.54
C VAL A 249 8.73 12.82 5.47
N SER A 250 9.06 14.00 4.92
CA SER A 250 8.73 15.28 5.54
C SER A 250 7.69 16.01 4.71
N SER A 251 6.73 16.65 5.39
CA SER A 251 5.69 17.48 4.77
C SER A 251 5.67 18.87 5.43
N VAL A 252 5.69 19.91 4.62
CA VAL A 252 5.53 21.30 5.10
C VAL A 252 4.07 21.71 5.19
N LYS A 253 3.17 20.84 4.81
CA LYS A 253 1.72 21.10 4.76
C LYS A 253 0.98 20.59 6.00
N ARG A 254 1.56 19.58 6.67
CA ARG A 254 1.00 19.02 7.91
C ARG A 254 1.40 19.91 9.09
N THR A 255 0.42 20.41 9.83
CA THR A 255 0.61 21.33 10.95
C THR A 255 0.02 20.81 12.27
N SER A 256 -0.91 19.86 12.19
CA SER A 256 -1.57 19.23 13.33
C SER A 256 -0.89 17.93 13.77
N PHE A 257 -0.14 17.31 12.87
CA PHE A 257 0.65 16.10 13.10
C PHE A 257 2.06 16.28 12.53
N PRO A 258 3.14 15.91 13.26
CA PRO A 258 4.50 16.13 12.82
C PRO A 258 4.91 15.14 11.72
N VAL A 259 4.83 15.58 10.48
CA VAL A 259 5.42 14.86 9.36
C VAL A 259 6.79 15.47 9.08
N VAL A 260 7.74 15.20 9.99
CA VAL A 260 9.12 15.67 9.93
C VAL A 260 10.02 14.45 10.04
N ARG A 261 10.65 14.07 8.94
CA ARG A 261 11.45 12.84 8.82
C ARG A 261 10.70 11.61 9.36
N LEU A 262 9.38 11.57 9.12
CA LEU A 262 8.50 10.50 9.61
C LEU A 262 8.81 9.20 8.88
N VAL A 263 9.26 8.18 9.61
CA VAL A 263 9.53 6.84 9.08
C VAL A 263 8.21 6.15 8.79
N THR A 264 7.98 5.81 7.53
CA THR A 264 6.73 5.15 7.11
C THR A 264 6.75 3.64 7.36
N TYR A 265 7.93 3.06 7.48
CA TYR A 265 8.18 1.61 7.53
C TYR A 265 7.78 0.90 6.23
N ASP A 266 7.61 1.63 5.16
CA ASP A 266 7.39 1.06 3.83
C ASP A 266 8.72 1.04 3.07
N VAL A 267 8.96 -0.06 2.36
CA VAL A 267 10.16 -0.27 1.54
C VAL A 267 9.86 0.20 0.13
N VAL A 268 10.74 1.06 -0.39
CA VAL A 268 10.69 1.54 -1.77
C VAL A 268 11.97 1.12 -2.50
N GLN A 269 11.84 0.93 -3.82
CA GLN A 269 12.98 0.65 -4.70
C GLN A 269 13.20 1.81 -5.66
N GLY A 270 14.48 2.18 -5.88
CA GLY A 270 14.85 3.18 -6.86
C GLY A 270 14.45 4.60 -6.48
N LEU A 271 14.45 4.94 -5.16
CA LEU A 271 14.20 6.31 -4.70
C LEU A 271 15.25 7.25 -5.29
N ARG A 272 14.80 8.27 -6.04
CA ARG A 272 15.67 9.19 -6.75
C ARG A 272 15.05 10.57 -6.93
N ARG A 273 15.89 11.53 -7.22
CA ARG A 273 15.46 12.83 -7.74
C ARG A 273 15.18 12.73 -9.24
N GLY A 274 14.19 13.48 -9.64
CA GLY A 274 13.74 13.51 -11.02
C GLY A 274 12.55 12.58 -11.26
N ALA A 275 11.74 13.01 -12.17
CA ALA A 275 10.59 12.29 -12.69
C ALA A 275 10.55 12.46 -14.20
N CYS A 276 9.76 11.67 -14.90
CA CYS A 276 9.53 11.91 -16.30
C CYS A 276 8.84 13.28 -16.50
N ALA A 277 9.09 13.92 -17.63
CA ALA A 277 8.38 15.12 -18.10
C ALA A 277 8.34 16.32 -17.14
N GLY A 278 9.30 16.48 -16.24
CA GLY A 278 9.57 17.74 -15.52
C GLY A 278 8.55 18.18 -14.45
N VAL A 279 7.56 17.35 -14.09
CA VAL A 279 6.45 17.78 -13.24
C VAL A 279 6.70 17.49 -11.75
N ARG A 280 7.38 16.41 -11.40
CA ARG A 280 7.61 15.99 -9.99
C ARG A 280 9.09 15.87 -9.67
N ARG A 281 9.44 16.22 -8.42
CA ARG A 281 10.85 16.32 -7.98
C ARG A 281 11.47 15.01 -7.55
N PHE A 282 10.64 14.07 -7.07
CA PHE A 282 11.07 12.77 -6.59
C PHE A 282 10.23 11.66 -7.20
N SER A 283 10.86 10.51 -7.35
CA SER A 283 10.20 9.28 -7.81
C SER A 283 10.83 8.05 -7.18
N CYS A 284 10.10 6.94 -7.21
CA CYS A 284 10.63 5.60 -6.97
C CYS A 284 10.03 4.63 -7.98
N ASP A 285 10.72 3.52 -8.22
CA ASP A 285 10.26 2.55 -9.22
C ASP A 285 9.11 1.70 -8.68
N ARG A 286 9.21 1.28 -7.41
CA ARG A 286 8.25 0.39 -6.76
C ARG A 286 8.08 0.73 -5.29
N ILE A 287 6.92 0.35 -4.75
CA ILE A 287 6.58 0.32 -3.33
C ILE A 287 6.35 -1.15 -2.99
N LEU A 288 7.25 -1.75 -2.22
CA LEU A 288 7.27 -3.19 -1.99
C LEU A 288 6.40 -3.64 -0.82
N GLY A 289 5.91 -2.70 -0.01
CA GLY A 289 5.15 -2.97 1.21
C GLY A 289 5.92 -2.61 2.47
N ARG A 290 5.59 -3.25 3.58
CA ARG A 290 6.19 -2.95 4.90
C ARG A 290 7.55 -3.63 5.05
N CYS A 291 8.41 -3.09 5.91
CA CYS A 291 9.67 -3.73 6.28
C CYS A 291 9.46 -5.16 6.79
N ASP A 292 8.41 -5.39 7.59
CA ASP A 292 8.07 -6.71 8.12
C ASP A 292 7.63 -7.72 7.04
N ASP A 293 7.29 -7.23 5.85
CA ASP A 293 6.87 -8.04 4.71
C ASP A 293 8.04 -8.36 3.76
N VAL A 294 9.26 -7.96 4.13
CA VAL A 294 10.48 -8.23 3.36
C VAL A 294 11.42 -9.05 4.24
N LEU A 295 11.79 -10.23 3.78
CA LEU A 295 12.59 -11.19 4.51
C LEU A 295 13.89 -11.46 3.75
N ASN A 296 14.98 -11.68 4.47
CA ASN A 296 16.20 -12.25 3.91
C ASN A 296 16.20 -13.76 4.16
N TYR A 297 15.90 -14.51 3.12
CA TYR A 297 15.84 -15.98 3.18
C TYR A 297 16.77 -16.60 2.12
N GLY A 298 18.08 -16.37 2.29
CA GLY A 298 19.10 -16.72 1.31
C GLY A 298 19.19 -15.72 0.16
N GLU A 299 18.10 -15.04 -0.13
CA GLU A 299 17.96 -13.89 -0.99
C GLU A 299 16.77 -13.04 -0.49
N LEU A 300 16.55 -11.88 -1.09
CA LEU A 300 15.43 -11.02 -0.72
C LEU A 300 14.10 -11.68 -1.10
N PHE A 301 13.31 -12.03 -0.08
CA PHE A 301 11.98 -12.59 -0.21
C PHE A 301 10.96 -11.53 0.18
N SER A 302 10.27 -10.92 -0.78
CA SER A 302 9.30 -9.88 -0.51
C SER A 302 7.86 -10.38 -0.69
N SER A 303 6.96 -9.90 0.15
CA SER A 303 5.52 -10.12 -0.02
C SER A 303 5.02 -9.54 -1.35
N TYR A 304 5.73 -8.55 -1.91
CA TYR A 304 5.44 -7.99 -3.23
C TYR A 304 5.64 -9.02 -4.34
N ASP A 305 6.82 -9.64 -4.39
CA ASP A 305 7.16 -10.61 -5.43
C ASP A 305 6.34 -11.90 -5.28
N LEU A 306 6.14 -12.36 -4.04
CA LEU A 306 5.29 -13.51 -3.75
C LEU A 306 3.83 -13.23 -4.13
N GLY A 307 3.32 -12.05 -3.76
CA GLY A 307 1.95 -11.65 -4.09
C GLY A 307 1.72 -11.50 -5.59
N ASP A 308 2.72 -11.05 -6.33
CA ASP A 308 2.69 -11.00 -7.79
C ASP A 308 2.66 -12.41 -8.39
N LEU A 309 3.49 -13.32 -7.90
CA LEU A 309 3.52 -14.71 -8.33
C LEU A 309 2.18 -15.42 -8.06
N ILE A 310 1.67 -15.34 -6.83
CA ILE A 310 0.39 -15.93 -6.45
C ILE A 310 -0.74 -15.30 -7.29
N GLY A 311 -0.76 -13.97 -7.38
CA GLY A 311 -1.78 -13.25 -8.13
C GLY A 311 -1.81 -13.55 -9.62
N SER A 312 -0.69 -13.93 -10.21
CA SER A 312 -0.61 -14.35 -11.61
C SER A 312 -1.33 -15.68 -11.87
N ARG A 313 -1.39 -16.59 -10.88
CA ARG A 313 -1.97 -17.93 -10.98
C ARG A 313 -3.31 -18.05 -10.28
N LEU A 314 -3.47 -17.36 -9.16
CA LEU A 314 -4.65 -17.37 -8.29
C LEU A 314 -5.04 -15.91 -7.95
N PRO A 315 -5.64 -15.16 -8.88
CA PRO A 315 -5.76 -13.70 -8.79
C PRO A 315 -6.53 -13.15 -7.62
N ALA A 316 -7.46 -13.93 -7.04
CA ALA A 316 -8.28 -13.52 -5.90
C ALA A 316 -7.91 -14.27 -4.62
N ALA A 317 -6.88 -15.13 -4.65
CA ALA A 317 -6.48 -15.91 -3.48
C ALA A 317 -5.97 -15.01 -2.35
N ARG A 318 -6.38 -15.35 -1.14
CA ARG A 318 -5.78 -14.83 0.09
C ARG A 318 -4.58 -15.70 0.43
N TRP A 319 -3.61 -15.12 1.11
CA TRP A 319 -2.41 -15.85 1.51
C TRP A 319 -1.76 -15.24 2.74
N LEU A 320 -1.03 -16.05 3.48
CA LEU A 320 -0.23 -15.66 4.62
C LEU A 320 1.15 -16.31 4.54
N VAL A 321 2.14 -15.63 5.08
CA VAL A 321 3.49 -16.14 5.23
C VAL A 321 3.81 -16.21 6.72
N PHE A 322 4.29 -17.34 7.17
CA PHE A 322 4.78 -17.55 8.53
C PHE A 322 6.30 -17.72 8.49
N ASN A 323 6.99 -16.93 9.31
CA ASN A 323 8.46 -16.97 9.42
C ASN A 323 8.90 -16.88 10.89
N PRO A 324 8.77 -17.98 11.64
CA PRO A 324 9.06 -17.98 13.08
C PRO A 324 10.56 -17.89 13.43
N SER A 325 11.44 -18.47 12.65
CA SER A 325 12.88 -18.54 12.95
C SER A 325 13.66 -19.04 11.73
N ASN A 326 13.45 -18.43 10.58
CA ASN A 326 13.96 -18.86 9.29
C ASN A 326 13.27 -20.13 8.71
N ASP A 327 12.15 -20.56 9.29
CA ASP A 327 11.28 -21.57 8.70
C ASP A 327 10.14 -20.86 7.95
N LEU A 328 10.14 -20.96 6.63
CA LEU A 328 9.18 -20.25 5.81
C LEU A 328 8.01 -21.15 5.44
N THR A 329 6.81 -20.82 5.95
CA THR A 329 5.57 -21.49 5.54
C THR A 329 4.66 -20.48 4.81
N ILE A 330 4.22 -20.86 3.61
CA ILE A 330 3.31 -20.07 2.78
C ILE A 330 1.97 -20.78 2.73
N VAL A 331 0.92 -20.14 3.23
CA VAL A 331 -0.45 -20.65 3.18
C VAL A 331 -1.24 -19.86 2.14
N ILE A 332 -1.84 -20.56 1.19
CA ILE A 332 -2.53 -19.98 0.04
C ILE A 332 -3.95 -20.52 -0.04
N GLU A 333 -4.93 -19.65 -0.23
CA GLU A 333 -6.31 -20.04 -0.49
C GLU A 333 -6.45 -20.66 -1.89
N GLY A 334 -7.08 -21.83 -1.95
CA GLY A 334 -7.40 -22.50 -3.20
C GLY A 334 -6.72 -23.86 -3.37
N VAL A 335 -6.55 -24.27 -4.62
CA VAL A 335 -5.90 -25.52 -5.02
C VAL A 335 -4.61 -25.17 -5.73
N GLU A 336 -3.58 -25.97 -5.49
CA GLU A 336 -2.27 -25.77 -6.12
C GLU A 336 -2.37 -25.80 -7.65
N PRO A 337 -1.97 -24.71 -8.34
CA PRO A 337 -1.92 -24.72 -9.80
C PRO A 337 -0.73 -25.54 -10.31
N ASP A 338 -0.88 -26.16 -11.45
CA ASP A 338 0.20 -26.91 -12.11
C ASP A 338 1.45 -26.05 -12.29
N GLY A 339 2.61 -26.56 -11.90
CA GLY A 339 3.90 -25.90 -12.03
C GLY A 339 4.11 -24.69 -11.11
N PHE A 340 3.26 -24.48 -10.10
CA PHE A 340 3.39 -23.34 -9.18
C PHE A 340 4.73 -23.37 -8.41
N ARG A 341 5.12 -24.55 -7.89
CA ARG A 341 6.39 -24.72 -7.16
C ARG A 341 7.60 -24.46 -8.03
N ASP A 342 7.55 -24.84 -9.30
CA ASP A 342 8.65 -24.60 -10.25
C ASP A 342 8.79 -23.09 -10.54
N GLN A 343 7.68 -22.39 -10.62
CA GLN A 343 7.68 -20.92 -10.77
C GLN A 343 8.23 -20.22 -9.53
N LEU A 344 7.88 -20.70 -8.33
CA LEU A 344 8.43 -20.18 -7.08
C LEU A 344 9.95 -20.38 -7.04
N ARG A 345 10.42 -21.58 -7.38
CA ARG A 345 11.87 -21.90 -7.47
C ARG A 345 12.58 -21.00 -8.48
N SER A 346 11.96 -20.75 -9.62
CA SER A 346 12.51 -19.85 -10.66
C SER A 346 12.53 -18.40 -10.23
N ARG A 347 11.57 -17.98 -9.40
CA ARG A 347 11.50 -16.60 -8.87
C ARG A 347 12.58 -16.34 -7.82
N TYR A 348 12.94 -17.37 -7.05
CA TYR A 348 13.95 -17.32 -5.99
C TYR A 348 15.08 -18.32 -6.26
N PRO A 349 15.97 -18.03 -7.26
CA PRO A 349 16.97 -18.97 -7.73
C PRO A 349 18.10 -19.21 -6.72
N VAL A 350 18.48 -18.21 -5.92
CA VAL A 350 19.55 -18.36 -4.92
C VAL A 350 19.06 -19.24 -3.77
N HIS A 351 17.86 -18.94 -3.25
CA HIS A 351 17.22 -19.77 -2.23
C HIS A 351 17.07 -21.22 -2.71
N SER A 352 16.56 -21.42 -3.93
CA SER A 352 16.37 -22.74 -4.51
C SER A 352 17.69 -23.52 -4.60
N ARG A 353 18.77 -22.85 -5.01
CA ARG A 353 20.11 -23.45 -5.05
C ARG A 353 20.63 -23.82 -3.66
N LEU A 354 20.42 -22.95 -2.67
CA LEU A 354 20.82 -23.23 -1.29
C LEU A 354 20.03 -24.39 -0.70
N SER A 355 18.75 -24.51 -1.03
CA SER A 355 17.91 -25.66 -0.63
C SER A 355 18.37 -26.96 -1.28
N ASP A 356 18.71 -26.93 -2.56
CA ASP A 356 19.23 -28.13 -3.26
C ASP A 356 20.57 -28.60 -2.68
N LEU A 357 21.33 -27.71 -2.08
CA LEU A 357 22.60 -28.02 -1.38
C LEU A 357 22.39 -28.42 0.09
N GLY A 358 21.15 -28.41 0.59
CA GLY A 358 20.84 -28.71 2.00
C GLY A 358 21.32 -27.62 2.98
N LEU A 359 21.54 -26.39 2.51
CA LEU A 359 21.99 -25.27 3.32
C LEU A 359 20.83 -24.42 3.86
N LEU A 360 19.67 -24.50 3.22
CA LEU A 360 18.41 -23.91 3.68
C LEU A 360 17.28 -24.92 3.46
N ASP A 361 16.27 -24.88 4.32
CA ASP A 361 15.06 -25.66 4.10
C ASP A 361 14.20 -25.02 3.01
N PRO A 362 13.57 -25.81 2.11
CA PRO A 362 12.63 -25.24 1.14
C PRO A 362 11.40 -24.68 1.85
N PRO A 363 10.78 -23.61 1.34
CA PRO A 363 9.56 -23.08 1.93
C PRO A 363 8.45 -24.13 1.89
N GLU A 364 7.79 -24.33 3.01
CA GLU A 364 6.60 -25.16 3.07
C GLU A 364 5.43 -24.43 2.43
N ILE A 365 4.79 -25.04 1.43
CA ILE A 365 3.63 -24.45 0.75
C ILE A 365 2.40 -25.29 1.07
N ARG A 366 1.39 -24.65 1.66
CA ARG A 366 0.11 -25.23 2.03
C ARG A 366 -1.02 -24.54 1.28
N PHE A 367 -1.87 -25.32 0.62
CA PHE A 367 -3.11 -24.84 0.03
C PHE A 367 -4.28 -25.19 0.94
N VAL A 368 -5.18 -24.24 1.18
CA VAL A 368 -6.36 -24.40 2.03
C VAL A 368 -7.61 -23.99 1.26
N CYS A 369 -8.64 -24.85 1.28
CA CYS A 369 -9.90 -24.56 0.57
C CYS A 369 -10.77 -23.54 1.34
N ASP A 370 -10.72 -23.56 2.68
CA ASP A 370 -11.44 -22.64 3.55
C ASP A 370 -10.45 -21.80 4.37
N PHE A 371 -10.10 -20.65 3.81
CA PHE A 371 -9.14 -19.75 4.42
C PHE A 371 -9.68 -19.07 5.70
N ASP A 372 -11.00 -18.83 5.78
CA ASP A 372 -11.61 -18.24 6.97
C ASP A 372 -11.60 -19.22 8.15
N ALA A 373 -11.89 -20.50 7.89
CA ALA A 373 -11.76 -21.55 8.90
C ALA A 373 -10.30 -21.75 9.34
N PHE A 374 -9.34 -21.67 8.42
CA PHE A 374 -7.91 -21.68 8.75
C PHE A 374 -7.53 -20.52 9.68
N VAL A 375 -7.88 -19.29 9.31
CA VAL A 375 -7.59 -18.07 10.10
C VAL A 375 -8.21 -18.14 11.49
N ALA A 376 -9.44 -18.66 11.58
CA ALA A 376 -10.13 -18.84 12.88
C ALA A 376 -9.41 -19.85 13.78
N ARG A 377 -8.99 -20.99 13.23
CA ARG A 377 -8.21 -22.03 13.97
C ARG A 377 -6.85 -21.48 14.42
N ALA A 378 -6.21 -20.67 13.59
CA ALA A 378 -4.94 -20.04 13.91
C ALA A 378 -5.06 -18.90 14.95
N GLY A 379 -6.27 -18.57 15.41
CA GLY A 379 -6.47 -17.45 16.34
C GLY A 379 -6.04 -16.09 15.78
N LEU A 380 -5.89 -16.01 14.47
CA LEU A 380 -5.51 -14.77 13.79
C LEU A 380 -6.71 -13.83 13.70
N PRO A 381 -6.49 -12.49 13.70
CA PRO A 381 -7.57 -11.54 13.44
C PRO A 381 -8.27 -11.93 12.14
N ALA A 382 -9.61 -11.93 12.15
CA ALA A 382 -10.38 -12.27 10.97
C ALA A 382 -9.78 -11.55 9.76
N ALA A 383 -9.26 -12.33 8.83
CA ALA A 383 -8.67 -11.82 7.60
C ALA A 383 -9.82 -11.24 6.77
N GLY A 384 -10.24 -10.01 7.12
CA GLY A 384 -11.19 -9.25 6.34
C GLY A 384 -10.72 -9.23 4.88
N ARG A 385 -11.61 -8.94 3.98
CA ARG A 385 -11.27 -8.72 2.56
C ARG A 385 -10.33 -7.50 2.51
N GLY A 386 -9.02 -7.71 2.45
CA GLY A 386 -8.06 -6.61 2.42
C GLY A 386 -6.67 -6.94 3.01
N LYS A 387 -5.95 -5.92 3.44
CA LYS A 387 -4.56 -5.94 3.92
C LYS A 387 -4.20 -7.07 4.91
N ALA A 388 -5.14 -7.46 5.78
CA ALA A 388 -4.89 -8.48 6.81
C ALA A 388 -4.74 -9.90 6.24
N ALA A 389 -5.20 -10.14 5.02
CA ALA A 389 -5.19 -11.43 4.35
C ALA A 389 -3.92 -11.69 3.51
N ARG A 390 -2.93 -10.80 3.57
CA ARG A 390 -1.69 -10.86 2.77
C ARG A 390 -0.55 -10.33 3.60
N ARG A 391 -0.09 -11.10 4.61
CA ARG A 391 0.92 -10.65 5.57
C ARG A 391 1.90 -11.72 5.97
N VAL A 392 3.08 -11.26 6.37
CA VAL A 392 4.07 -12.07 7.08
C VAL A 392 3.71 -12.09 8.58
N GLN A 393 3.69 -13.30 9.15
CA GLN A 393 3.48 -13.57 10.56
C GLN A 393 4.76 -14.10 11.19
N LYS A 394 5.19 -13.52 12.32
CA LYS A 394 6.39 -13.96 13.05
C LYS A 394 6.08 -15.09 14.06
N LEU A 395 5.16 -16.00 13.72
CA LEU A 395 4.79 -17.13 14.58
C LEU A 395 4.83 -18.43 13.77
N ALA A 396 5.10 -19.53 14.46
CA ALA A 396 5.09 -20.86 13.83
C ALA A 396 3.64 -21.32 13.63
N PRO A 397 3.28 -21.85 12.46
CA PRO A 397 1.99 -22.48 12.28
C PRO A 397 1.94 -23.81 13.03
N GLU A 398 0.83 -24.06 13.72
CA GLU A 398 0.59 -25.34 14.38
C GLU A 398 -0.02 -26.35 13.41
N PRO A 399 0.34 -27.63 13.46
CA PRO A 399 -0.23 -28.67 12.59
C PRO A 399 -1.76 -28.74 12.66
N SER A 400 -2.35 -28.50 13.85
CA SER A 400 -3.79 -28.49 14.09
C SER A 400 -4.54 -27.43 13.27
N TRP A 401 -3.88 -26.37 12.81
CA TRP A 401 -4.52 -25.33 11.99
C TRP A 401 -4.89 -25.83 10.59
N PHE A 402 -4.22 -26.88 10.11
CA PHE A 402 -4.43 -27.45 8.78
C PHE A 402 -5.37 -28.67 8.78
N GLU A 403 -5.82 -29.14 9.97
CA GLU A 403 -6.75 -30.24 10.06
C GLU A 403 -8.15 -29.80 9.57
N GLU A 404 -8.71 -30.53 8.62
CA GLU A 404 -10.12 -30.34 8.27
C GLU A 404 -10.99 -30.78 9.47
N PRO A 405 -12.06 -30.00 9.80
CA PRO A 405 -12.99 -30.47 10.81
C PRO A 405 -13.57 -31.81 10.36
N ALA A 406 -13.57 -32.79 11.25
CA ALA A 406 -14.19 -34.07 10.99
C ALA A 406 -15.63 -33.83 10.52
N ARG A 407 -15.96 -34.31 9.32
CA ARG A 407 -17.29 -34.17 8.69
C ARG A 407 -18.36 -34.87 9.49
#